data_c7d4deba93ba77abcbe517d4f6004168
#
_entry.id   c7d4deba93ba77abcbe517d4f6004168
#
_cell.length_a   1.000
_cell.length_b   1.000
_cell.length_c   1.000
_cell.angle_alpha   90.00
_cell.angle_beta   90.00
_cell.angle_gamma   90.00
#
_symmetry.space_group_name_H-M   'P 1'
#
loop_
_entity.id
_entity.type
_entity.pdbx_description
1 polymer ?
#
loop_
_entity_poly.entity_id
_entity_poly.type
_entity_poly.pdbx_seq_one_letter_code
_entity_poly.pdbx_strand_id
1 'polypeptide(L)'
;MIINKLKKFIGVEINDLDITKILDIGIINEISDLLSEFSVVVIRDQNITNDQHIKFSEFFGNLEQTKLGTDGSGSKLIILRNFDEDGNIVPPTDRQRLNNLANKEWHSDSSFKKIPSKLSILSA
;
A
#
# COMPACT_ATOMS: atom_id res chain seq x y z
N MET A 1 -10.97 16.30 -7.77
CA MET A 1 -9.74 15.51 -7.95
C MET A 1 -8.86 16.22 -8.97
N ILE A 2 -7.61 16.53 -8.61
CA ILE A 2 -6.62 17.16 -9.49
C ILE A 2 -5.50 16.15 -9.71
N ILE A 3 -5.14 15.89 -10.97
CA ILE A 3 -4.14 14.89 -11.35
C ILE A 3 -2.92 15.58 -11.93
N ASN A 4 -1.74 15.32 -11.34
CA ASN A 4 -0.46 15.87 -11.77
C ASN A 4 0.51 14.72 -12.09
N LYS A 5 1.16 14.76 -13.25
CA LYS A 5 2.22 13.79 -13.56
C LYS A 5 3.48 14.10 -12.74
N LEU A 6 4.01 13.09 -12.05
CA LEU A 6 5.27 13.23 -11.31
C LEU A 6 6.48 13.15 -12.24
N LYS A 7 6.42 12.26 -13.23
CA LYS A 7 7.43 12.09 -14.28
C LYS A 7 6.75 11.81 -15.63
N LYS A 8 7.52 11.88 -16.72
CA LYS A 8 6.98 11.69 -18.08
C LYS A 8 6.27 10.35 -18.28
N PHE A 9 6.80 9.26 -17.72
CA PHE A 9 6.34 7.90 -17.99
C PHE A 9 5.92 7.12 -16.73
N ILE A 10 6.18 7.61 -15.53
CA ILE A 10 5.91 6.91 -14.29
C ILE A 10 5.47 7.88 -13.20
N GLY A 11 4.41 7.50 -12.51
CA GLY A 11 3.90 8.19 -11.34
C GLY A 11 3.01 9.38 -11.65
N VAL A 12 1.86 9.36 -11.01
CA VAL A 12 0.92 10.50 -10.94
C VAL A 12 0.58 10.78 -9.49
N GLU A 13 0.23 12.02 -9.23
CA GLU A 13 -0.22 12.50 -7.94
C GLU A 13 -1.67 12.97 -8.07
N ILE A 14 -2.49 12.53 -7.13
CA ILE A 14 -3.89 12.95 -6.99
C ILE A 14 -4.00 13.85 -5.77
N ASN A 15 -4.49 15.05 -5.97
CA ASN A 15 -4.83 16.01 -4.93
C ASN A 15 -6.36 16.22 -4.89
N ASP A 16 -6.87 16.75 -3.77
CA ASP A 16 -8.30 17.00 -3.56
C ASP A 16 -9.18 15.74 -3.67
N LEU A 17 -8.65 14.60 -3.25
CA LEU A 17 -9.39 13.36 -3.08
C LEU A 17 -9.31 12.92 -1.62
N ASP A 18 -10.45 12.73 -0.99
CA ASP A 18 -10.57 12.20 0.36
C ASP A 18 -11.09 10.77 0.29
N ILE A 19 -10.19 9.80 0.52
CA ILE A 19 -10.51 8.37 0.44
C ILE A 19 -11.28 7.84 1.66
N THR A 20 -11.51 8.67 2.68
CA THR A 20 -12.34 8.31 3.84
C THR A 20 -13.83 8.36 3.53
N LYS A 21 -14.21 9.06 2.46
CA LYS A 21 -15.59 9.19 1.99
C LYS A 21 -16.00 8.00 1.13
N ILE A 22 -17.30 7.87 0.92
CA ILE A 22 -17.84 6.92 -0.07
C ILE A 22 -17.41 7.42 -1.44
N LEU A 23 -16.58 6.64 -2.12
CA LEU A 23 -16.12 6.96 -3.46
C LEU A 23 -17.08 6.40 -4.51
N ASP A 24 -17.32 7.19 -5.55
CA ASP A 24 -18.01 6.73 -6.74
C ASP A 24 -17.14 5.70 -7.49
N ILE A 25 -17.78 4.71 -8.09
CA ILE A 25 -17.09 3.67 -8.86
C ILE A 25 -16.30 4.26 -10.04
N GLY A 26 -16.73 5.39 -10.59
CA GLY A 26 -16.02 6.11 -11.63
C GLY A 26 -14.63 6.59 -11.15
N ILE A 27 -14.52 7.08 -9.91
CA ILE A 27 -13.25 7.49 -9.30
C ILE A 27 -12.31 6.27 -9.15
N ILE A 28 -12.84 5.14 -8.70
CA ILE A 28 -12.05 3.90 -8.55
C ILE A 28 -11.54 3.40 -9.90
N ASN A 29 -12.37 3.46 -10.93
CA ASN A 29 -11.97 3.10 -12.29
C ASN A 29 -10.89 4.05 -12.82
N GLU A 30 -11.04 5.37 -12.62
CA GLU A 30 -10.03 6.35 -13.01
C GLU A 30 -8.68 6.11 -12.31
N ILE A 31 -8.68 5.82 -11.00
CA ILE A 31 -7.46 5.44 -10.26
C ILE A 31 -6.84 4.16 -10.86
N SER A 32 -7.66 3.18 -11.23
CA SER A 32 -7.19 1.92 -11.83
C SER A 32 -6.57 2.14 -13.21
N ASP A 33 -7.13 3.04 -14.01
CA ASP A 33 -6.61 3.42 -15.32
C ASP A 33 -5.27 4.18 -15.17
N LEU A 34 -5.19 5.10 -14.22
CA LEU A 34 -3.93 5.80 -13.89
C LEU A 34 -2.84 4.84 -13.41
N LEU A 35 -3.18 3.84 -12.58
CA LEU A 35 -2.24 2.80 -12.17
C LEU A 35 -1.75 1.98 -13.36
N SER A 36 -2.64 1.66 -14.30
CA SER A 36 -2.30 0.90 -15.51
C SER A 36 -1.39 1.68 -16.45
N GLU A 37 -1.59 3.00 -16.57
CA GLU A 37 -0.79 3.86 -17.43
C GLU A 37 0.55 4.27 -16.80
N PHE A 38 0.54 4.64 -15.50
CA PHE A 38 1.69 5.26 -14.84
C PHE A 38 2.34 4.39 -13.77
N SER A 39 1.81 3.21 -13.48
CA SER A 39 2.32 2.22 -12.49
C SER A 39 2.33 2.67 -11.04
N VAL A 40 2.36 3.96 -10.75
CA VAL A 40 2.36 4.52 -9.39
C VAL A 40 1.36 5.66 -9.30
N VAL A 41 0.48 5.60 -8.30
CA VAL A 41 -0.45 6.67 -7.96
C VAL A 41 -0.20 7.09 -6.51
N VAL A 42 0.02 8.36 -6.28
CA VAL A 42 0.16 8.96 -4.95
C VAL A 42 -1.08 9.79 -4.66
N ILE A 43 -1.80 9.48 -3.59
CA ILE A 43 -2.95 10.26 -3.14
C ILE A 43 -2.50 11.04 -1.91
N ARG A 44 -2.44 12.37 -2.03
CA ARG A 44 -1.90 13.24 -0.99
C ARG A 44 -2.88 13.52 0.14
N ASP A 45 -2.32 13.94 1.27
CA ASP A 45 -3.03 14.51 2.42
C ASP A 45 -4.12 13.60 3.00
N GLN A 46 -3.81 12.30 3.08
CA GLN A 46 -4.70 11.29 3.63
C GLN A 46 -4.37 11.03 5.10
N ASN A 47 -5.31 11.35 5.99
CA ASN A 47 -5.24 10.95 7.40
C ASN A 47 -6.28 9.84 7.65
N ILE A 48 -5.87 8.60 7.44
CA ILE A 48 -6.75 7.44 7.45
C ILE A 48 -6.44 6.48 8.60
N THR A 49 -7.49 5.87 9.13
CA THR A 49 -7.36 4.74 10.05
C THR A 49 -7.06 3.44 9.28
N ASN A 50 -6.60 2.41 10.00
CA ASN A 50 -6.40 1.08 9.43
C ASN A 50 -7.67 0.51 8.78
N ASP A 51 -8.83 0.73 9.39
CA ASP A 51 -10.11 0.27 8.83
C ASP A 51 -10.47 1.00 7.53
N GLN A 52 -10.18 2.29 7.45
CA GLN A 52 -10.40 3.09 6.23
C GLN A 52 -9.43 2.67 5.12
N HIS A 53 -8.17 2.37 5.47
CA HIS A 53 -7.19 1.82 4.53
C HIS A 53 -7.68 0.47 3.97
N ILE A 54 -8.14 -0.43 4.82
CA ILE A 54 -8.71 -1.72 4.41
C ILE A 54 -9.89 -1.52 3.47
N LYS A 55 -10.87 -0.70 3.85
CA LYS A 55 -12.07 -0.43 3.04
C LYS A 55 -11.73 0.15 1.67
N PHE A 56 -10.80 1.11 1.62
CA PHE A 56 -10.34 1.67 0.36
C PHE A 56 -9.67 0.60 -0.51
N SER A 57 -8.85 -0.24 0.08
CA SER A 57 -8.15 -1.30 -0.65
C SER A 57 -9.10 -2.35 -1.23
N GLU A 58 -10.24 -2.62 -0.58
CA GLU A 58 -11.26 -3.58 -1.03
C GLU A 58 -11.93 -3.17 -2.35
N PHE A 59 -11.91 -1.89 -2.73
CA PHE A 59 -12.41 -1.46 -4.04
C PHE A 59 -11.62 -2.03 -5.23
N PHE A 60 -10.37 -2.42 -5.01
CA PHE A 60 -9.50 -2.95 -6.08
C PHE A 60 -9.49 -4.49 -6.15
N GLY A 61 -10.16 -5.16 -5.23
CA GLY A 61 -10.31 -6.61 -5.21
C GLY A 61 -10.17 -7.24 -3.82
N ASN A 62 -10.14 -8.56 -3.79
CA ASN A 62 -9.98 -9.29 -2.55
C ASN A 62 -8.60 -9.07 -1.96
N LEU A 63 -8.56 -8.71 -0.68
CA LEU A 63 -7.29 -8.49 0.00
C LEU A 63 -6.58 -9.80 0.34
N GLU A 64 -5.27 -9.79 0.24
CA GLU A 64 -4.46 -10.88 0.76
C GLU A 64 -4.53 -10.93 2.28
N GLN A 65 -4.56 -12.14 2.82
CA GLN A 65 -4.38 -12.33 4.26
C GLN A 65 -2.90 -12.34 4.60
N THR A 66 -2.54 -11.64 5.67
CA THR A 66 -1.19 -11.66 6.21
C THR A 66 -0.85 -13.04 6.76
N LYS A 67 0.41 -13.45 6.62
CA LYS A 67 0.89 -14.71 7.20
C LYS A 67 0.86 -14.64 8.72
N LEU A 68 0.49 -15.75 9.36
CA LEU A 68 0.61 -15.89 10.82
C LEU A 68 2.08 -15.66 11.25
N GLY A 69 2.28 -14.88 12.31
CA GLY A 69 3.59 -14.58 12.86
C GLY A 69 4.32 -13.38 12.24
N THR A 70 3.63 -12.58 11.41
CA THR A 70 4.11 -11.25 10.99
C THR A 70 3.38 -10.15 11.77
N ASP A 71 3.97 -8.97 11.88
CA ASP A 71 3.28 -7.79 12.43
C ASP A 71 2.01 -7.52 11.61
N GLY A 72 0.86 -7.38 12.28
CA GLY A 72 -0.44 -7.35 11.62
C GLY A 72 -1.05 -8.74 11.36
N SER A 73 -0.46 -9.80 11.94
CA SER A 73 -0.91 -11.19 11.82
C SER A 73 -2.40 -11.35 12.11
N GLY A 74 -3.14 -11.99 11.19
CA GLY A 74 -4.60 -12.14 11.29
C GLY A 74 -5.40 -10.92 10.82
N SER A 75 -4.74 -9.82 10.45
CA SER A 75 -5.36 -8.68 9.78
C SER A 75 -5.12 -8.74 8.26
N LYS A 76 -5.70 -7.79 7.52
CA LYS A 76 -5.47 -7.56 6.09
C LYS A 76 -4.33 -6.55 5.84
N LEU A 77 -3.60 -6.15 6.90
CA LEU A 77 -2.53 -5.16 6.84
C LEU A 77 -1.19 -5.80 7.23
N ILE A 78 -0.14 -5.36 6.57
CA ILE A 78 1.24 -5.63 6.95
C ILE A 78 1.82 -4.34 7.52
N ILE A 79 2.31 -4.39 8.76
CA ILE A 79 2.94 -3.24 9.41
C ILE A 79 4.43 -3.26 9.08
N LEU A 80 4.90 -2.21 8.42
CA LEU A 80 6.32 -2.00 8.12
C LEU A 80 6.89 -0.98 9.11
N ARG A 81 7.73 -1.44 10.03
CA ARG A 81 8.37 -0.57 11.04
C ARG A 81 9.81 -1.01 11.29
N ASN A 82 10.63 -0.09 11.78
CA ASN A 82 12.01 -0.34 12.20
C ASN A 82 12.24 -0.03 13.70
N PHE A 83 11.15 0.09 14.46
CA PHE A 83 11.14 0.33 15.90
C PHE A 83 10.22 -0.69 16.60
N ASP A 84 10.52 -0.96 17.87
CA ASP A 84 9.72 -1.83 18.73
C ASP A 84 8.51 -1.09 19.34
N GLU A 85 7.80 -1.76 20.24
CA GLU A 85 6.62 -1.20 20.91
C GLU A 85 6.98 -0.06 21.88
N ASP A 86 8.22 -0.03 22.37
CA ASP A 86 8.75 1.01 23.25
C ASP A 86 9.33 2.20 22.47
N GLY A 87 9.32 2.15 21.13
CA GLY A 87 9.82 3.19 20.26
C GLY A 87 11.35 3.15 20.02
N ASN A 88 12.04 2.08 20.45
CA ASN A 88 13.46 1.92 20.18
C ASN A 88 13.69 1.31 18.81
N ILE A 89 14.77 1.74 18.14
CA ILE A 89 15.17 1.15 16.86
C ILE A 89 15.58 -0.30 17.08
N VAL A 90 14.92 -1.24 16.37
CA VAL A 90 15.23 -2.66 16.47
C VAL A 90 16.66 -2.97 16.01
N PRO A 91 17.36 -3.92 16.65
CA PRO A 91 18.74 -4.25 16.33
C PRO A 91 18.89 -4.77 14.89
N PRO A 92 20.09 -4.66 14.29
CA PRO A 92 20.36 -5.15 12.91
C PRO A 92 20.06 -6.64 12.70
N THR A 93 20.07 -7.43 13.78
CA THR A 93 19.82 -8.88 13.76
C THR A 93 18.33 -9.23 13.90
N ASP A 94 17.48 -8.24 14.11
CA ASP A 94 16.03 -8.46 14.19
C ASP A 94 15.49 -9.03 12.87
N ARG A 95 14.64 -10.08 12.99
CA ARG A 95 14.10 -10.81 11.85
C ARG A 95 13.26 -9.94 10.93
N GLN A 96 12.46 -9.03 11.51
CA GLN A 96 11.63 -8.13 10.73
C GLN A 96 12.47 -7.10 9.98
N ARG A 97 13.51 -6.56 10.65
CA ARG A 97 14.46 -5.66 10.01
C ARG A 97 15.22 -6.34 8.87
N LEU A 98 15.62 -7.59 9.03
CA LEU A 98 16.27 -8.38 7.96
C LEU A 98 15.31 -8.62 6.79
N ASN A 99 14.04 -8.93 7.05
CA ASN A 99 13.02 -9.05 6.01
C ASN A 99 12.80 -7.71 5.28
N ASN A 100 12.75 -6.60 6.02
CA ASN A 100 12.61 -5.26 5.43
C ASN A 100 13.82 -4.84 4.58
N LEU A 101 15.02 -5.36 4.88
CA LEU A 101 16.20 -5.13 4.03
C LEU A 101 16.03 -5.77 2.64
N ALA A 102 15.39 -6.93 2.56
CA ALA A 102 15.12 -7.57 1.28
C ALA A 102 14.20 -6.74 0.38
N ASN A 103 13.31 -5.92 0.96
CA ASN A 103 12.43 -5.02 0.23
C ASN A 103 13.16 -3.85 -0.46
N LYS A 104 14.46 -3.65 -0.19
CA LYS A 104 15.28 -2.65 -0.90
C LYS A 104 15.70 -3.11 -2.28
N GLU A 105 15.69 -4.41 -2.52
CA GLU A 105 15.99 -4.98 -3.82
C GLU A 105 14.75 -4.91 -4.73
N TRP A 106 14.96 -4.81 -6.03
CA TRP A 106 13.87 -4.85 -7.00
C TRP A 106 13.13 -6.19 -6.91
N HIS A 107 11.85 -6.13 -6.64
CA HIS A 107 11.01 -7.31 -6.46
C HIS A 107 9.56 -7.03 -6.91
N SER A 108 8.78 -8.11 -7.01
CA SER A 108 7.34 -8.05 -7.17
C SER A 108 6.67 -8.70 -5.95
N ASP A 109 5.70 -8.00 -5.36
CA ASP A 109 4.95 -8.53 -4.24
C ASP A 109 4.13 -9.76 -4.67
N SER A 110 4.12 -10.77 -3.79
CA SER A 110 3.29 -11.98 -3.95
C SER A 110 3.41 -12.72 -5.30
N SER A 111 4.47 -12.48 -6.08
CA SER A 111 4.71 -13.12 -7.39
C SER A 111 4.84 -14.65 -7.32
N PHE A 112 5.17 -15.20 -6.15
CA PHE A 112 5.26 -16.63 -5.88
C PHE A 112 3.91 -17.30 -5.65
N LYS A 113 2.81 -16.55 -5.58
CA LYS A 113 1.47 -17.10 -5.39
C LYS A 113 0.84 -17.50 -6.73
N LYS A 114 -0.07 -18.47 -6.69
CA LYS A 114 -0.86 -18.88 -7.86
C LYS A 114 -1.65 -17.72 -8.46
N ILE A 115 -2.15 -16.83 -7.60
CA ILE A 115 -2.79 -15.56 -7.97
C ILE A 115 -1.96 -14.46 -7.30
N PRO A 116 -1.09 -13.76 -8.03
CA PRO A 116 -0.29 -12.67 -7.48
C PRO A 116 -1.15 -11.46 -7.15
N SER A 117 -0.63 -10.57 -6.30
CA SER A 117 -1.29 -9.30 -6.01
C SER A 117 -1.38 -8.43 -7.26
N LYS A 118 -2.54 -7.85 -7.49
CA LYS A 118 -2.76 -6.89 -8.58
C LYS A 118 -2.02 -5.57 -8.33
N LEU A 119 -2.02 -5.11 -7.08
CA LEU A 119 -1.37 -3.89 -6.64
C LEU A 119 -1.08 -3.95 -5.13
N SER A 120 -0.20 -3.09 -4.65
CA SER A 120 0.07 -2.85 -3.23
C SER A 120 -0.30 -1.42 -2.87
N ILE A 121 -0.96 -1.24 -1.73
CA ILE A 121 -1.37 0.08 -1.23
C ILE A 121 -0.62 0.33 0.08
N LEU A 122 0.10 1.44 0.16
CA LEU A 122 0.88 1.86 1.33
C LEU A 122 0.28 3.13 1.92
N SER A 123 0.27 3.23 3.23
CA SER A 123 -0.09 4.44 3.98
C SER A 123 1.03 4.76 4.97
N ALA A 124 1.41 6.02 5.09
CA ALA A 124 2.43 6.54 5.99
C ALA A 124 1.97 7.85 6.65
#